data_b0b60792077f732e058a30aad168b282
#
_entry.id   b0b60792077f732e058a30aad168b282
#
_cell.length_a   1.000
_cell.length_b   1.000
_cell.length_c   1.000
_cell.angle_alpha   90.00
_cell.angle_beta   90.00
_cell.angle_gamma   90.00
#
_symmetry.space_group_name_H-M   'P 1'
#
loop_
_entity.id
_entity.type
_entity.pdbx_description
1 polymer ?
#
loop_
_entity_poly.entity_id
_entity_poly.type
_entity_poly.pdbx_seq_one_letter_code
_entity_poly.pdbx_strand_id
1 'polypeptide(L)'
;PNVFEFFEENNTAYIVMELLRGMALNDYLNQMGGKIDVDFAIVIATEVGKALSSLHAENIIHRDVAPDNIFICTGKEIKIKLMDLGAAKLADSTDDVIDIILKPGYSPPEQYDNTKNIGPWTDIYALGATLYMMLTGVKPDESTNRKISDELVPVNELNPAVSENLSNTVMKAMAVERHMRFKNVDDFL
;
A
#
# COMPACT_ATOMS: atom_id res chain seq x y z
N PRO A 1 1.63 3.42 13.96
CA PRO A 1 1.35 3.66 15.38
C PRO A 1 2.58 3.47 16.24
N ASN A 2 2.65 4.19 17.40
CA ASN A 2 3.72 3.95 18.36
C ASN A 2 3.43 2.67 19.13
N VAL A 3 4.44 1.80 19.24
CA VAL A 3 4.40 0.61 20.10
C VAL A 3 4.96 0.99 21.45
N PHE A 4 4.22 0.69 22.52
CA PHE A 4 4.61 1.02 23.89
C PHE A 4 5.25 -0.18 24.59
N GLU A 5 4.72 -1.39 24.33
CA GLU A 5 5.14 -2.59 25.02
C GLU A 5 4.86 -3.84 24.19
N PHE A 6 5.67 -4.87 24.40
CA PHE A 6 5.46 -6.23 23.90
C PHE A 6 5.63 -7.18 25.09
N PHE A 7 4.70 -8.11 25.28
CA PHE A 7 4.81 -9.13 26.32
C PHE A 7 4.11 -10.43 25.91
N GLU A 8 4.49 -11.52 26.53
CA GLU A 8 3.88 -12.83 26.34
C GLU A 8 3.17 -13.27 27.63
N GLU A 9 1.94 -13.69 27.50
CA GLU A 9 1.13 -14.23 28.60
C GLU A 9 0.13 -15.25 28.03
N ASN A 10 -0.15 -16.34 28.78
CA ASN A 10 -1.10 -17.38 28.40
C ASN A 10 -0.86 -17.98 27.01
N ASN A 11 0.38 -18.24 26.62
CA ASN A 11 0.80 -18.70 25.28
C ASN A 11 0.35 -17.76 24.13
N THR A 12 0.18 -16.50 24.41
CA THR A 12 -0.22 -15.45 23.45
C THR A 12 0.72 -14.26 23.57
N ALA A 13 1.12 -13.71 22.42
CA ALA A 13 1.90 -12.48 22.37
C ALA A 13 0.98 -11.26 22.26
N TYR A 14 1.27 -10.23 23.03
CA TYR A 14 0.50 -8.99 23.10
C TYR A 14 1.40 -7.81 22.68
N ILE A 15 0.86 -6.94 21.85
CA ILE A 15 1.51 -5.68 21.47
C ILE A 15 0.62 -4.54 21.96
N VAL A 16 1.13 -3.74 22.88
CA VAL A 16 0.46 -2.52 23.36
C VAL A 16 0.89 -1.35 22.51
N MET A 17 -0.07 -0.71 21.87
CA MET A 17 0.21 0.41 20.96
C MET A 17 -0.74 1.59 21.21
N GLU A 18 -0.42 2.74 20.63
CA GLU A 18 -1.27 3.91 20.71
C GLU A 18 -2.67 3.64 20.16
N LEU A 19 -3.68 4.13 20.88
CA LEU A 19 -5.06 4.13 20.41
C LEU A 19 -5.26 5.29 19.42
N LEU A 20 -5.50 4.96 18.17
CA LEU A 20 -5.77 5.95 17.13
C LEU A 20 -7.24 6.38 17.18
N ARG A 21 -7.47 7.67 16.94
CA ARG A 21 -8.81 8.24 16.76
C ARG A 21 -8.96 8.67 15.30
N GLY A 22 -10.01 8.18 14.65
CA GLY A 22 -10.25 8.41 13.22
C GLY A 22 -10.90 7.20 12.58
N MET A 23 -10.55 6.93 11.33
CA MET A 23 -11.10 5.79 10.58
C MET A 23 -10.10 5.24 9.57
N ALA A 24 -10.31 4.00 9.14
CA ALA A 24 -9.56 3.43 8.03
C ALA A 24 -9.89 4.15 6.71
N LEU A 25 -8.92 4.21 5.79
CA LEU A 25 -9.11 4.82 4.48
C LEU A 25 -10.23 4.13 3.69
N ASN A 26 -10.40 2.81 3.85
CA ASN A 26 -11.50 2.08 3.23
C ASN A 26 -12.88 2.59 3.66
N ASP A 27 -13.06 2.85 4.97
CA ASP A 27 -14.30 3.40 5.49
C ASP A 27 -14.52 4.84 5.01
N TYR A 28 -13.45 5.62 4.95
CA TYR A 28 -13.49 6.98 4.41
C TYR A 28 -13.89 6.99 2.93
N LEU A 29 -13.28 6.13 2.10
CA LEU A 29 -13.65 5.98 0.70
C LEU A 29 -15.12 5.62 0.53
N ASN A 30 -15.63 4.68 1.32
CA ASN A 30 -17.05 4.30 1.30
C ASN A 30 -17.96 5.49 1.63
N GLN A 31 -17.61 6.32 2.63
CA GLN A 31 -18.38 7.52 2.97
C GLN A 31 -18.35 8.59 1.88
N MET A 32 -17.23 8.69 1.14
CA MET A 32 -17.04 9.66 0.06
C MET A 32 -17.59 9.19 -1.30
N GLY A 33 -18.23 8.03 -1.38
CA GLY A 33 -18.78 7.49 -2.63
C GLY A 33 -17.74 6.79 -3.53
N GLY A 34 -16.67 6.29 -2.96
CA GLY A 34 -15.67 5.42 -3.60
C GLY A 34 -14.37 6.11 -4.00
N LYS A 35 -14.38 7.42 -4.26
CA LYS A 35 -13.17 8.19 -4.61
C LYS A 35 -13.08 9.48 -3.80
N ILE A 36 -11.88 10.05 -3.73
CA ILE A 36 -11.60 11.28 -2.99
C ILE A 36 -10.92 12.33 -3.86
N ASP A 37 -10.82 13.52 -3.31
CA ASP A 37 -10.13 14.64 -3.95
C ASP A 37 -8.66 14.29 -4.28
N VAL A 38 -8.18 14.79 -5.43
CA VAL A 38 -6.85 14.46 -5.96
C VAL A 38 -5.74 14.91 -5.02
N ASP A 39 -5.83 16.14 -4.49
CA ASP A 39 -4.79 16.69 -3.60
C ASP A 39 -4.74 15.90 -2.30
N PHE A 40 -5.91 15.51 -1.76
CA PHE A 40 -5.95 14.69 -0.55
C PHE A 40 -5.43 13.26 -0.78
N ALA A 41 -5.72 12.66 -1.94
CA ALA A 41 -5.14 11.37 -2.32
C ALA A 41 -3.61 11.42 -2.40
N ILE A 42 -3.04 12.51 -2.96
CA ILE A 42 -1.59 12.75 -3.00
C ILE A 42 -1.01 12.89 -1.60
N VAL A 43 -1.67 13.63 -0.70
CA VAL A 43 -1.23 13.76 0.71
C VAL A 43 -1.18 12.39 1.38
N ILE A 44 -2.23 11.56 1.23
CA ILE A 44 -2.26 10.21 1.79
C ILE A 44 -1.11 9.35 1.23
N ALA A 45 -0.96 9.32 -0.10
CA ALA A 45 0.08 8.55 -0.74
C ALA A 45 1.49 8.99 -0.31
N THR A 46 1.71 10.30 -0.16
CA THR A 46 2.98 10.87 0.29
C THR A 46 3.31 10.45 1.73
N GLU A 47 2.36 10.54 2.65
CA GLU A 47 2.60 10.15 4.04
C GLU A 47 2.81 8.63 4.20
N VAL A 48 2.05 7.82 3.46
CA VAL A 48 2.29 6.37 3.40
C VAL A 48 3.65 6.06 2.78
N GLY A 49 4.01 6.74 1.69
CA GLY A 49 5.32 6.59 1.06
C GLY A 49 6.48 6.90 2.00
N LYS A 50 6.41 7.99 2.79
CA LYS A 50 7.41 8.31 3.83
C LYS A 50 7.54 7.21 4.88
N ALA A 51 6.40 6.62 5.30
CA ALA A 51 6.41 5.50 6.24
C ALA A 51 7.09 4.26 5.62
N LEU A 52 6.80 3.95 4.35
CA LEU A 52 7.44 2.87 3.62
C LEU A 52 8.94 3.12 3.41
N SER A 53 9.36 4.35 3.07
CA SER A 53 10.78 4.70 2.94
C SER A 53 11.54 4.42 4.23
N SER A 54 10.94 4.73 5.40
CA SER A 54 11.53 4.43 6.70
C SER A 54 11.66 2.93 6.97
N LEU A 55 10.66 2.11 6.58
CA LEU A 55 10.72 0.65 6.70
C LEU A 55 11.77 0.05 5.75
N HIS A 56 11.80 0.52 4.52
CA HIS A 56 12.75 0.04 3.50
C HIS A 56 14.20 0.37 3.86
N ALA A 57 14.46 1.47 4.56
CA ALA A 57 15.78 1.80 5.08
C ALA A 57 16.31 0.76 6.10
N GLU A 58 15.38 0.08 6.80
CA GLU A 58 15.66 -1.02 7.72
C GLU A 58 15.53 -2.41 7.05
N ASN A 59 15.46 -2.46 5.71
CA ASN A 59 15.22 -3.68 4.93
C ASN A 59 13.90 -4.41 5.27
N ILE A 60 12.89 -3.70 5.77
CA ILE A 60 11.58 -4.23 6.08
C ILE A 60 10.61 -3.90 4.93
N ILE A 61 9.99 -4.93 4.35
CA ILE A 61 8.95 -4.81 3.33
C ILE A 61 7.60 -5.04 4.00
N HIS A 62 6.65 -4.13 3.82
CA HIS A 62 5.35 -4.14 4.50
C HIS A 62 4.42 -5.24 3.99
N ARG A 63 4.32 -5.41 2.66
CA ARG A 63 3.58 -6.47 1.95
C ARG A 63 2.05 -6.42 2.03
N ASP A 64 1.47 -5.50 2.80
CA ASP A 64 0.02 -5.36 2.95
C ASP A 64 -0.46 -3.90 2.94
N VAL A 65 0.07 -3.12 1.99
CA VAL A 65 -0.37 -1.74 1.76
C VAL A 65 -1.71 -1.75 1.03
N ALA A 66 -2.77 -1.31 1.70
CA ALA A 66 -4.12 -1.23 1.13
C ALA A 66 -4.99 -0.28 1.96
N PRO A 67 -6.17 0.13 1.47
CA PRO A 67 -7.01 1.11 2.17
C PRO A 67 -7.42 0.74 3.60
N ASP A 68 -7.54 -0.54 3.92
CA ASP A 68 -7.88 -1.01 5.27
C ASP A 68 -6.70 -0.90 6.26
N ASN A 69 -5.45 -0.86 5.75
CA ASN A 69 -4.25 -0.70 6.56
C ASN A 69 -3.71 0.74 6.58
N ILE A 70 -4.45 1.70 6.04
CA ILE A 70 -4.14 3.12 6.10
C ILE A 70 -5.19 3.79 6.98
N PHE A 71 -4.76 4.50 8.02
CA PHE A 71 -5.63 5.11 8.99
C PHE A 71 -5.54 6.64 8.92
N ILE A 72 -6.69 7.29 8.78
CA ILE A 72 -6.83 8.75 8.79
C ILE A 72 -7.15 9.16 10.23
N CYS A 73 -6.14 9.66 10.94
CA CYS A 73 -6.29 10.14 12.30
C CYS A 73 -6.95 11.53 12.29
N THR A 74 -7.97 11.69 13.13
CA THR A 74 -8.65 12.97 13.35
C THR A 74 -8.15 13.63 14.62
N GLY A 75 -7.99 14.96 14.62
CA GLY A 75 -7.49 15.73 15.76
C GLY A 75 -7.33 17.21 15.40
N LYS A 76 -6.33 17.88 16.01
CA LYS A 76 -5.98 19.26 15.62
C LYS A 76 -5.46 19.33 14.19
N GLU A 77 -4.81 18.29 13.74
CA GLU A 77 -4.30 18.09 12.39
C GLU A 77 -4.66 16.68 11.92
N ILE A 78 -4.90 16.53 10.62
CA ILE A 78 -5.06 15.22 10.01
C ILE A 78 -3.68 14.58 9.91
N LYS A 79 -3.57 13.33 10.39
CA LYS A 79 -2.36 12.51 10.26
C LYS A 79 -2.70 11.19 9.62
N ILE A 80 -1.87 10.76 8.69
CA ILE A 80 -2.01 9.48 8.02
C ILE A 80 -1.03 8.49 8.67
N LYS A 81 -1.51 7.29 8.99
CA LYS A 81 -0.69 6.23 9.57
C LYS A 81 -0.88 4.94 8.80
N LEU A 82 0.24 4.33 8.43
CA LEU A 82 0.26 2.96 7.93
C LEU A 82 0.21 2.01 9.14
N MET A 83 -0.68 1.02 9.05
CA MET A 83 -1.02 0.09 10.12
C MET A 83 -0.56 -1.31 9.76
N ASP A 84 -0.49 -2.16 10.78
CA ASP A 84 -0.36 -3.61 10.67
C ASP A 84 0.90 -4.09 9.94
N LEU A 85 1.94 -4.36 10.73
CA LEU A 85 3.18 -5.01 10.29
C LEU A 85 3.11 -6.55 10.36
N GLY A 86 1.92 -7.14 10.54
CA GLY A 86 1.75 -8.60 10.65
C GLY A 86 2.20 -9.36 9.40
N ALA A 87 2.17 -8.70 8.25
CA ALA A 87 2.66 -9.24 6.98
C ALA A 87 4.13 -8.87 6.70
N ALA A 88 4.74 -7.99 7.48
CA ALA A 88 6.06 -7.43 7.20
C ALA A 88 7.16 -8.52 7.23
N LYS A 89 8.13 -8.39 6.34
CA LYS A 89 9.26 -9.32 6.23
C LYS A 89 10.56 -8.55 6.01
N LEU A 90 11.67 -9.06 6.58
CA LEU A 90 13.00 -8.63 6.19
C LEU A 90 13.29 -9.08 4.75
N ALA A 91 13.76 -8.16 3.90
CA ALA A 91 14.01 -8.43 2.48
C ALA A 91 15.01 -9.59 2.25
N ASP A 92 15.97 -9.75 3.17
CA ASP A 92 17.05 -10.74 3.09
C ASP A 92 16.75 -12.04 3.87
N SER A 93 15.53 -12.22 4.43
CA SER A 93 15.24 -13.41 5.21
C SER A 93 15.18 -14.66 4.32
N THR A 94 15.89 -15.71 4.76
CA THR A 94 15.95 -17.03 4.08
C THR A 94 14.86 -17.99 4.55
N ASP A 95 13.95 -17.54 5.42
CA ASP A 95 12.90 -18.40 5.95
C ASP A 95 11.99 -18.90 4.84
N ASP A 96 11.95 -20.21 4.67
CA ASP A 96 11.19 -20.88 3.61
C ASP A 96 9.66 -20.86 3.84
N VAL A 97 9.21 -20.51 5.04
CA VAL A 97 7.78 -20.39 5.36
C VAL A 97 7.36 -18.93 5.18
N ILE A 98 6.89 -18.61 3.99
CA ILE A 98 6.27 -17.32 3.72
C ILE A 98 4.77 -17.50 3.94
N ASP A 99 4.22 -16.89 4.97
CA ASP A 99 2.78 -16.70 5.06
C ASP A 99 2.35 -15.86 3.85
N ILE A 100 1.60 -16.48 2.95
CA ILE A 100 1.10 -15.82 1.76
C ILE A 100 -0.07 -14.93 2.19
N ILE A 101 0.23 -13.67 2.47
CA ILE A 101 -0.80 -12.66 2.70
C ILE A 101 -1.06 -11.98 1.37
N LEU A 102 -2.24 -12.21 0.83
CA LEU A 102 -2.67 -11.65 -0.45
C LEU A 102 -3.88 -10.76 -0.25
N LYS A 103 -3.84 -9.64 -0.93
CA LYS A 103 -4.97 -8.71 -0.99
C LYS A 103 -5.30 -8.45 -2.47
N PRO A 104 -6.31 -9.17 -3.02
CA PRO A 104 -6.67 -9.08 -4.44
C PRO A 104 -6.85 -7.63 -4.90
N GLY A 105 -6.24 -7.28 -6.02
CA GLY A 105 -6.20 -5.94 -6.60
C GLY A 105 -5.07 -5.05 -6.06
N TYR A 106 -4.51 -5.33 -4.88
CA TYR A 106 -3.40 -4.56 -4.28
C TYR A 106 -2.07 -5.32 -4.26
N SER A 107 -2.12 -6.66 -4.13
CA SER A 107 -0.90 -7.49 -4.14
C SER A 107 -0.33 -7.64 -5.55
N PRO A 108 0.99 -7.38 -5.73
CA PRO A 108 1.66 -7.59 -7.03
C PRO A 108 1.92 -9.07 -7.32
N PRO A 109 2.25 -9.45 -8.57
CA PRO A 109 2.40 -10.84 -8.99
C PRO A 109 3.42 -11.63 -8.18
N GLU A 110 4.52 -11.00 -7.75
CA GLU A 110 5.57 -11.66 -6.98
C GLU A 110 5.11 -12.13 -5.59
N GLN A 111 4.01 -11.59 -5.04
CA GLN A 111 3.44 -12.09 -3.80
C GLN A 111 2.66 -13.40 -3.99
N TYR A 112 2.16 -13.65 -5.21
CA TYR A 112 1.44 -14.89 -5.53
C TYR A 112 2.39 -16.06 -5.83
N ASP A 113 3.61 -15.76 -6.30
CA ASP A 113 4.53 -16.79 -6.82
C ASP A 113 5.40 -17.47 -5.75
N ASN A 114 5.21 -17.19 -4.45
CA ASN A 114 6.05 -17.75 -3.36
C ASN A 114 7.57 -17.54 -3.60
N THR A 115 7.95 -16.57 -4.42
CA THR A 115 9.33 -16.38 -4.87
C THR A 115 10.08 -15.44 -3.91
N LYS A 116 11.40 -15.62 -3.81
CA LYS A 116 12.35 -14.78 -3.04
C LYS A 116 12.52 -13.37 -3.65
N ASN A 117 11.53 -12.87 -4.38
CA ASN A 117 11.63 -11.65 -5.19
C ASN A 117 10.83 -10.47 -4.60
N ILE A 118 10.59 -10.47 -3.30
CA ILE A 118 9.93 -9.40 -2.57
C ILE A 118 10.93 -8.27 -2.29
N GLY A 119 10.54 -7.04 -2.47
CA GLY A 119 11.38 -5.87 -2.24
C GLY A 119 10.57 -4.56 -2.21
N PRO A 120 11.22 -3.39 -2.16
CA PRO A 120 10.55 -2.08 -2.13
C PRO A 120 9.51 -1.90 -3.24
N TRP A 121 9.76 -2.45 -4.43
CA TRP A 121 8.86 -2.44 -5.58
C TRP A 121 7.52 -3.14 -5.31
N THR A 122 7.46 -4.06 -4.34
CA THR A 122 6.25 -4.75 -3.91
C THR A 122 5.28 -3.78 -3.23
N ASP A 123 5.79 -2.99 -2.27
CA ASP A 123 5.01 -1.98 -1.56
C ASP A 123 4.65 -0.79 -2.48
N ILE A 124 5.53 -0.46 -3.43
CA ILE A 124 5.27 0.59 -4.43
C ILE A 124 4.09 0.21 -5.33
N TYR A 125 3.99 -1.05 -5.76
CA TYR A 125 2.83 -1.52 -6.50
C TYR A 125 1.54 -1.36 -5.67
N ALA A 126 1.56 -1.82 -4.43
CA ALA A 126 0.41 -1.79 -3.54
C ALA A 126 -0.03 -0.35 -3.20
N LEU A 127 0.93 0.57 -3.01
CA LEU A 127 0.66 2.00 -2.85
C LEU A 127 0.10 2.61 -4.13
N GLY A 128 0.63 2.25 -5.30
CA GLY A 128 0.09 2.64 -6.61
C GLY A 128 -1.35 2.17 -6.80
N ALA A 129 -1.66 0.91 -6.46
CA ALA A 129 -3.01 0.35 -6.52
C ALA A 129 -3.98 1.05 -5.55
N THR A 130 -3.49 1.40 -4.36
CA THR A 130 -4.26 2.19 -3.39
C THR A 130 -4.55 3.59 -3.92
N LEU A 131 -3.55 4.25 -4.51
CA LEU A 131 -3.72 5.58 -5.11
C LEU A 131 -4.65 5.52 -6.32
N TYR A 132 -4.55 4.49 -7.16
CA TYR A 132 -5.48 4.23 -8.25
C TYR A 132 -6.93 4.17 -7.74
N MET A 133 -7.19 3.35 -6.70
CA MET A 133 -8.51 3.25 -6.08
C MET A 133 -9.00 4.60 -5.53
N MET A 134 -8.15 5.35 -4.81
CA MET A 134 -8.50 6.66 -4.27
C MET A 134 -8.91 7.67 -5.34
N LEU A 135 -8.23 7.65 -6.49
CA LEU A 135 -8.43 8.61 -7.58
C LEU A 135 -9.59 8.23 -8.51
N THR A 136 -9.85 6.94 -8.70
CA THR A 136 -10.84 6.46 -9.69
C THR A 136 -12.13 5.94 -9.06
N GLY A 137 -12.09 5.47 -7.82
CA GLY A 137 -13.16 4.71 -7.18
C GLY A 137 -13.27 3.28 -7.71
N VAL A 138 -12.36 2.85 -8.58
CA VAL A 138 -12.34 1.51 -9.17
C VAL A 138 -11.20 0.70 -8.57
N LYS A 139 -11.56 -0.45 -7.99
CA LYS A 139 -10.55 -1.41 -7.53
C LYS A 139 -9.89 -2.06 -8.74
N PRO A 140 -8.54 -2.07 -8.82
CA PRO A 140 -7.85 -2.73 -9.92
C PRO A 140 -8.13 -4.23 -9.97
N ASP A 141 -8.06 -4.83 -11.15
CA ASP A 141 -8.08 -6.29 -11.28
C ASP A 141 -6.83 -6.91 -10.64
N GLU A 142 -6.92 -8.20 -10.30
CA GLU A 142 -5.81 -8.92 -9.69
C GLU A 142 -4.59 -8.93 -10.61
N SER A 143 -3.42 -8.72 -10.03
CA SER A 143 -2.17 -8.65 -10.78
C SER A 143 -1.84 -9.91 -11.57
N THR A 144 -2.33 -11.06 -11.12
CA THR A 144 -2.21 -12.35 -11.84
C THR A 144 -3.04 -12.38 -13.11
N ASN A 145 -4.25 -11.79 -13.11
CA ASN A 145 -5.07 -11.65 -14.32
C ASN A 145 -4.42 -10.64 -15.27
N ARG A 146 -3.95 -9.52 -14.76
CA ARG A 146 -3.24 -8.49 -15.52
C ARG A 146 -1.96 -9.03 -16.17
N LYS A 147 -1.30 -10.02 -15.57
CA LYS A 147 -0.15 -10.70 -16.18
C LYS A 147 -0.52 -11.46 -17.45
N ILE A 148 -1.76 -11.91 -17.57
CA ILE A 148 -2.28 -12.59 -18.76
C ILE A 148 -2.73 -11.59 -19.82
N SER A 149 -3.53 -10.60 -19.41
CA SER A 149 -4.00 -9.50 -20.26
C SER A 149 -4.13 -8.23 -19.40
N ASP A 150 -3.25 -7.25 -19.61
CA ASP A 150 -3.28 -6.00 -18.84
C ASP A 150 -4.23 -5.00 -19.48
N GLU A 151 -5.44 -4.91 -18.93
CA GLU A 151 -6.52 -4.01 -19.36
C GLU A 151 -6.71 -2.85 -18.37
N LEU A 152 -5.67 -2.54 -17.55
CA LEU A 152 -5.77 -1.44 -16.61
C LEU A 152 -5.93 -0.10 -17.33
N VAL A 153 -7.09 0.53 -17.13
CA VAL A 153 -7.41 1.83 -17.74
C VAL A 153 -6.60 2.94 -17.07
N PRO A 154 -5.97 3.85 -17.82
CA PRO A 154 -5.26 5.00 -17.27
C PRO A 154 -6.14 5.84 -16.34
N VAL A 155 -5.54 6.33 -15.23
CA VAL A 155 -6.28 7.06 -14.19
C VAL A 155 -7.00 8.30 -14.74
N ASN A 156 -6.32 9.06 -15.63
CA ASN A 156 -6.88 10.28 -16.23
C ASN A 156 -8.03 10.02 -17.22
N GLU A 157 -8.17 8.81 -17.73
CA GLU A 157 -9.34 8.41 -18.53
C GLU A 157 -10.58 8.19 -17.66
N LEU A 158 -10.39 7.66 -16.44
CA LEU A 158 -11.47 7.44 -15.47
C LEU A 158 -11.77 8.69 -14.63
N ASN A 159 -10.77 9.54 -14.42
CA ASN A 159 -10.91 10.79 -13.69
C ASN A 159 -10.16 11.92 -14.40
N PRO A 160 -10.84 12.73 -15.23
CA PRO A 160 -10.24 13.83 -15.97
C PRO A 160 -9.63 14.96 -15.10
N ALA A 161 -9.88 14.97 -13.79
CA ALA A 161 -9.23 15.91 -12.87
C ALA A 161 -7.77 15.52 -12.57
N VAL A 162 -7.36 14.29 -12.89
CA VAL A 162 -6.01 13.79 -12.69
C VAL A 162 -5.13 14.18 -13.87
N SER A 163 -3.98 14.79 -13.58
CA SER A 163 -3.01 15.14 -14.63
C SER A 163 -2.41 13.90 -15.30
N GLU A 164 -1.99 14.03 -16.54
CA GLU A 164 -1.31 12.96 -17.29
C GLU A 164 -0.06 12.47 -16.53
N ASN A 165 0.71 13.39 -15.94
CA ASN A 165 1.91 13.03 -15.18
C ASN A 165 1.57 12.15 -13.96
N LEU A 166 0.55 12.51 -13.20
CA LEU A 166 0.11 11.71 -12.05
C LEU A 166 -0.42 10.35 -12.51
N SER A 167 -1.23 10.31 -13.58
CA SER A 167 -1.71 9.08 -14.18
C SER A 167 -0.54 8.17 -14.57
N ASN A 168 0.44 8.68 -15.31
CA ASN A 168 1.62 7.92 -15.72
C ASN A 168 2.45 7.40 -14.54
N THR A 169 2.55 8.19 -13.47
CA THR A 169 3.23 7.78 -12.23
C THR A 169 2.53 6.60 -11.57
N VAL A 170 1.20 6.65 -11.45
CA VAL A 170 0.40 5.55 -10.91
C VAL A 170 0.51 4.30 -11.78
N MET A 171 0.37 4.45 -13.10
CA MET A 171 0.46 3.34 -14.05
C MET A 171 1.84 2.67 -14.01
N LYS A 172 2.92 3.47 -13.90
CA LYS A 172 4.29 2.94 -13.75
C LYS A 172 4.46 2.20 -12.42
N ALA A 173 3.96 2.73 -11.30
CA ALA A 173 4.02 2.04 -10.02
C ALA A 173 3.32 0.68 -10.07
N MET A 174 2.21 0.60 -10.82
CA MET A 174 1.39 -0.60 -10.99
C MET A 174 1.81 -1.49 -12.17
N ALA A 175 2.96 -1.27 -12.80
CA ALA A 175 3.45 -2.15 -13.86
C ALA A 175 3.52 -3.60 -13.35
N VAL A 176 3.00 -4.56 -14.14
CA VAL A 176 2.99 -5.98 -13.78
C VAL A 176 4.42 -6.50 -13.59
N GLU A 177 5.32 -6.11 -14.51
CA GLU A 177 6.72 -6.46 -14.45
C GLU A 177 7.46 -5.53 -13.46
N ARG A 178 8.01 -6.12 -12.38
CA ARG A 178 8.67 -5.36 -11.29
C ARG A 178 9.79 -4.43 -11.74
N HIS A 179 10.57 -4.81 -12.77
CA HIS A 179 11.68 -4.03 -13.28
C HIS A 179 11.24 -2.77 -14.03
N MET A 180 9.96 -2.67 -14.38
CA MET A 180 9.35 -1.49 -15.00
C MET A 180 8.86 -0.48 -13.97
N ARG A 181 8.78 -0.87 -12.67
CA ARG A 181 8.36 0.00 -11.57
C ARG A 181 9.49 0.92 -11.11
N PHE A 182 9.19 1.78 -10.16
CA PHE A 182 10.21 2.52 -9.42
C PHE A 182 11.03 1.57 -8.55
N LYS A 183 12.33 1.87 -8.38
CA LYS A 183 13.24 1.03 -7.59
C LYS A 183 13.09 1.23 -6.09
N ASN A 184 12.79 2.45 -5.69
CA ASN A 184 12.58 2.87 -4.31
C ASN A 184 11.37 3.82 -4.22
N VAL A 185 10.88 4.04 -3.01
CA VAL A 185 9.71 4.89 -2.77
C VAL A 185 10.00 6.36 -3.03
N ASP A 186 11.23 6.82 -2.77
CA ASP A 186 11.59 8.22 -2.96
C ASP A 186 11.55 8.63 -4.44
N ASP A 187 11.86 7.70 -5.35
CA ASP A 187 11.71 7.91 -6.80
C ASP A 187 10.22 7.94 -7.24
N PHE A 188 9.34 7.32 -6.46
CA PHE A 188 7.89 7.33 -6.71
C PHE A 188 7.25 8.64 -6.24
N LEU A 189 7.69 9.18 -5.10
CA LEU A 189 7.20 10.45 -4.51
C LEU A 189 7.72 11.66 -5.27
#